data_bda1b8daadddcbd97bf0fc86106c9992
#
_entry.id   bda1b8daadddcbd97bf0fc86106c9992
#
_cell.length_a   1.000
_cell.length_b   1.000
_cell.length_c   1.000
_cell.angle_alpha   90.00
_cell.angle_beta   90.00
_cell.angle_gamma   90.00
#
_symmetry.space_group_name_H-M   'P 1'
#
loop_
_entity.id
_entity.type
_entity.pdbx_description
1 polymer ?
#
loop_
_entity_poly.entity_id
_entity_poly.type
_entity_poly.pdbx_seq_one_letter_code
_entity_poly.pdbx_strand_id
1 'polypeptide(L)'
;MATILDKILVEKEKEVKKLIGQTFNQTAVRKPKKTFKQIIEEQNKMGVIAEIKRASPSKGTINADVDPVQQAITYAANGASAISVLTDYPFFKGSIDDLKAVREVVDIPILCKDFIIDKVQIDRAKAAGANIILLIAAALDDTKLKELYEYAKEQQLEVLCEVHDEEAMERVLTLKPEIV
;
A
#
# COMPACT_ATOMS: atom_id res chain seq x y z
N MET A 1 14.95 0.08 23.63
CA MET A 1 13.82 -0.90 23.50
C MET A 1 13.43 -0.95 22.05
N ALA A 2 13.15 -2.16 21.51
CA ALA A 2 12.67 -2.28 20.13
C ALA A 2 11.30 -1.58 19.98
N THR A 3 11.17 -0.76 18.96
CA THR A 3 9.90 -0.09 18.61
C THR A 3 8.88 -1.07 18.04
N ILE A 4 7.64 -0.63 17.86
CA ILE A 4 6.64 -1.46 17.18
C ILE A 4 7.04 -1.68 15.71
N LEU A 5 7.64 -0.69 15.06
CA LEU A 5 8.15 -0.79 13.70
C LEU A 5 9.23 -1.88 13.60
N ASP A 6 10.20 -1.91 14.51
CA ASP A 6 11.24 -2.95 14.53
C ASP A 6 10.65 -4.36 14.59
N LYS A 7 9.61 -4.55 15.42
CA LYS A 7 8.91 -5.84 15.52
C LYS A 7 8.21 -6.23 14.23
N ILE A 8 7.58 -5.27 13.56
CA ILE A 8 6.91 -5.46 12.28
C ILE A 8 7.94 -5.86 11.21
N LEU A 9 9.06 -5.15 11.14
CA LEU A 9 10.12 -5.43 10.15
C LEU A 9 10.70 -6.83 10.31
N VAL A 10 10.92 -7.30 11.55
CA VAL A 10 11.36 -8.69 11.81
C VAL A 10 10.36 -9.72 11.26
N GLU A 11 9.06 -9.50 11.41
CA GLU A 11 8.06 -10.40 10.83
C GLU A 11 8.01 -10.29 9.30
N LYS A 12 8.19 -9.07 8.73
CA LYS A 12 8.26 -8.89 7.28
C LYS A 12 9.46 -9.58 6.64
N GLU A 13 10.62 -9.59 7.29
CA GLU A 13 11.76 -10.37 6.81
C GLU A 13 11.45 -11.87 6.69
N LYS A 14 10.70 -12.41 7.65
CA LYS A 14 10.26 -13.81 7.61
C LYS A 14 9.27 -14.07 6.49
N GLU A 15 8.36 -13.12 6.27
CA GLU A 15 7.39 -13.18 5.17
C GLU A 15 8.10 -13.11 3.81
N VAL A 16 8.98 -12.14 3.61
CA VAL A 16 9.77 -11.98 2.38
C VAL A 16 10.55 -13.26 2.04
N LYS A 17 11.22 -13.90 3.02
CA LYS A 17 11.92 -15.16 2.81
C LYS A 17 11.02 -16.27 2.24
N LYS A 18 9.73 -16.26 2.56
CA LYS A 18 8.76 -17.23 2.01
C LYS A 18 8.27 -16.87 0.61
N LEU A 19 8.34 -15.57 0.26
CA LEU A 19 7.89 -15.07 -1.04
C LEU A 19 8.98 -15.17 -2.11
N ILE A 20 10.26 -15.11 -1.72
CA ILE A 20 11.40 -15.21 -2.65
C ILE A 20 11.30 -16.50 -3.46
N GLY A 21 11.45 -16.38 -4.77
CA GLY A 21 11.32 -17.48 -5.73
C GLY A 21 9.90 -17.83 -6.15
N GLN A 22 8.88 -17.18 -5.57
CA GLN A 22 7.51 -17.31 -6.07
C GLN A 22 7.29 -16.44 -7.30
N THR A 23 6.47 -16.91 -8.21
CA THR A 23 6.00 -16.14 -9.37
C THR A 23 4.55 -15.72 -9.13
N PHE A 24 4.28 -14.43 -9.28
CA PHE A 24 2.93 -13.88 -9.14
C PHE A 24 2.35 -13.62 -10.52
N ASN A 25 1.37 -14.44 -10.91
CA ASN A 25 0.67 -14.22 -12.16
C ASN A 25 -0.39 -13.13 -11.98
N GLN A 26 -0.33 -12.12 -12.85
CA GLN A 26 -1.39 -11.13 -12.95
C GLN A 26 -2.64 -11.84 -13.48
N THR A 27 -3.66 -12.01 -12.66
CA THR A 27 -5.00 -12.35 -13.12
C THR A 27 -5.57 -11.16 -13.93
N ALA A 28 -6.45 -11.41 -14.89
CA ALA A 28 -7.10 -10.36 -15.68
C ALA A 28 -7.98 -9.52 -14.75
N VAL A 29 -7.38 -8.45 -14.23
CA VAL A 29 -7.93 -7.65 -13.14
C VAL A 29 -8.47 -6.35 -13.72
N ARG A 30 -9.57 -5.87 -13.18
CA ARG A 30 -10.04 -4.50 -13.41
C ARG A 30 -8.90 -3.52 -13.20
N LYS A 31 -8.80 -2.54 -14.10
CA LYS A 31 -7.81 -1.46 -13.96
C LYS A 31 -8.53 -0.15 -13.68
N PRO A 32 -7.98 0.74 -12.85
CA PRO A 32 -8.54 2.07 -12.69
C PRO A 32 -8.46 2.81 -14.02
N LYS A 33 -9.46 3.64 -14.29
CA LYS A 33 -9.50 4.48 -15.50
C LYS A 33 -8.45 5.60 -15.48
N LYS A 34 -8.02 6.00 -14.27
CA LYS A 34 -7.06 7.08 -14.03
C LYS A 34 -6.13 6.69 -12.88
N THR A 35 -4.91 7.22 -12.90
CA THR A 35 -4.01 7.14 -11.75
C THR A 35 -4.54 8.01 -10.61
N PHE A 36 -4.05 7.78 -9.39
CA PHE A 36 -4.42 8.62 -8.25
C PHE A 36 -4.00 10.07 -8.47
N LYS A 37 -2.79 10.29 -8.99
CA LYS A 37 -2.29 11.62 -9.37
C LYS A 37 -3.24 12.33 -10.32
N GLN A 38 -3.65 11.67 -11.42
CA GLN A 38 -4.60 12.24 -12.39
C GLN A 38 -5.94 12.61 -11.74
N ILE A 39 -6.44 11.77 -10.83
CA ILE A 39 -7.68 12.04 -10.11
C ILE A 39 -7.55 13.32 -9.26
N ILE A 40 -6.44 13.47 -8.53
CA ILE A 40 -6.20 14.63 -7.67
C ILE A 40 -6.01 15.92 -8.50
N GLU A 41 -5.25 15.86 -9.59
CA GLU A 41 -5.00 17.03 -10.47
C GLU A 41 -6.27 17.51 -11.17
N GLU A 42 -7.16 16.60 -11.57
CA GLU A 42 -8.41 16.95 -12.25
C GLU A 42 -9.53 17.37 -11.28
N GLN A 43 -9.51 16.84 -10.06
CA GLN A 43 -10.47 17.23 -9.04
C GLN A 43 -10.01 18.54 -8.41
N ASN A 44 -10.70 19.63 -8.69
CA ASN A 44 -10.49 20.89 -7.97
C ASN A 44 -10.99 20.80 -6.50
N LYS A 45 -10.72 19.66 -5.84
CA LYS A 45 -11.19 19.25 -4.51
C LYS A 45 -10.12 18.43 -3.82
N MET A 46 -10.20 18.38 -2.51
CA MET A 46 -9.39 17.46 -1.69
C MET A 46 -9.70 16.01 -2.06
N GLY A 47 -8.67 15.23 -2.36
CA GLY A 47 -8.78 13.79 -2.57
C GLY A 47 -8.85 13.04 -1.25
N VAL A 48 -9.62 11.96 -1.22
CA VAL A 48 -9.77 11.09 -0.05
C VAL A 48 -9.27 9.69 -0.37
N ILE A 49 -8.29 9.22 0.39
CA ILE A 49 -7.89 7.81 0.43
C ILE A 49 -8.64 7.17 1.59
N ALA A 50 -9.61 6.31 1.30
CA ALA A 50 -10.44 5.64 2.30
C ALA A 50 -9.81 4.30 2.70
N GLU A 51 -9.57 4.10 4.01
CA GLU A 51 -8.83 2.94 4.50
C GLU A 51 -9.73 1.82 5.02
N ILE A 52 -9.43 0.58 4.61
CA ILE A 52 -10.04 -0.66 5.11
C ILE A 52 -9.06 -1.31 6.09
N LYS A 53 -9.42 -1.35 7.37
CA LYS A 53 -8.57 -1.83 8.46
C LYS A 53 -9.36 -2.51 9.56
N ARG A 54 -8.98 -3.76 9.92
CA ARG A 54 -9.63 -4.54 10.97
C ARG A 54 -9.02 -4.33 12.35
N ALA A 55 -7.72 -4.09 12.40
CA ALA A 55 -6.97 -3.97 13.67
C ALA A 55 -5.76 -3.06 13.50
N SER A 56 -5.20 -2.59 14.62
CA SER A 56 -3.90 -1.93 14.65
C SER A 56 -3.18 -2.22 15.97
N PRO A 57 -1.83 -2.16 16.02
CA PRO A 57 -1.07 -2.37 17.24
C PRO A 57 -1.46 -1.44 18.41
N SER A 58 -1.83 -0.21 18.08
CA SER A 58 -2.18 0.83 19.09
C SER A 58 -3.60 0.72 19.63
N LYS A 59 -4.55 0.18 18.84
CA LYS A 59 -5.98 0.11 19.21
C LYS A 59 -6.51 -1.30 19.34
N GLY A 60 -5.68 -2.33 19.08
CA GLY A 60 -6.15 -3.71 19.01
C GLY A 60 -7.13 -3.92 17.87
N THR A 61 -8.14 -4.76 18.08
CA THR A 61 -9.20 -4.99 17.09
C THR A 61 -10.13 -3.78 17.04
N ILE A 62 -10.26 -3.20 15.85
CA ILE A 62 -11.15 -2.06 15.57
C ILE A 62 -12.54 -2.58 15.15
N ASN A 63 -12.56 -3.43 14.13
CA ASN A 63 -13.76 -4.11 13.65
C ASN A 63 -13.33 -5.40 12.94
N ALA A 64 -13.48 -6.54 13.61
CA ALA A 64 -13.08 -7.85 13.06
C ALA A 64 -13.97 -8.31 11.89
N ASP A 65 -15.22 -7.84 11.87
CA ASP A 65 -16.26 -8.28 10.94
C ASP A 65 -16.33 -7.41 9.66
N VAL A 66 -15.36 -6.53 9.45
CA VAL A 66 -15.31 -5.73 8.20
C VAL A 66 -15.24 -6.65 6.99
N ASP A 67 -16.27 -6.57 6.15
CA ASP A 67 -16.24 -7.09 4.79
C ASP A 67 -15.52 -6.07 3.89
N PRO A 68 -14.31 -6.36 3.39
CA PRO A 68 -13.54 -5.41 2.61
C PRO A 68 -14.21 -5.06 1.28
N VAL A 69 -14.98 -5.99 0.69
CA VAL A 69 -15.68 -5.79 -0.57
C VAL A 69 -16.83 -4.79 -0.40
N GLN A 70 -17.68 -5.00 0.60
CA GLN A 70 -18.80 -4.10 0.87
C GLN A 70 -18.31 -2.71 1.30
N GLN A 71 -17.25 -2.66 2.10
CA GLN A 71 -16.64 -1.39 2.51
C GLN A 71 -16.08 -0.63 1.30
N ALA A 72 -15.39 -1.33 0.40
CA ALA A 72 -14.82 -0.73 -0.81
C ALA A 72 -15.90 -0.16 -1.75
N ILE A 73 -16.98 -0.92 -1.97
CA ILE A 73 -18.14 -0.45 -2.76
C ILE A 73 -18.72 0.82 -2.15
N THR A 74 -18.90 0.82 -0.82
CA THR A 74 -19.44 1.98 -0.10
C THR A 74 -18.54 3.20 -0.24
N TYR A 75 -17.23 3.04 -0.06
CA TYR A 75 -16.26 4.13 -0.19
C TYR A 75 -16.23 4.69 -1.61
N ALA A 76 -16.18 3.83 -2.62
CA ALA A 76 -16.18 4.26 -4.02
C ALA A 76 -17.48 4.99 -4.40
N ALA A 77 -18.64 4.50 -3.96
CA ALA A 77 -19.93 5.14 -4.20
C ALA A 77 -20.07 6.51 -3.53
N ASN A 78 -19.35 6.75 -2.42
CA ASN A 78 -19.32 8.02 -1.70
C ASN A 78 -18.16 8.94 -2.08
N GLY A 79 -17.48 8.66 -3.21
CA GLY A 79 -16.52 9.60 -3.81
C GLY A 79 -15.09 9.48 -3.28
N ALA A 80 -14.70 8.35 -2.71
CA ALA A 80 -13.29 8.09 -2.42
C ALA A 80 -12.45 8.17 -3.71
N SER A 81 -11.30 8.86 -3.64
CA SER A 81 -10.38 9.00 -4.76
C SER A 81 -9.47 7.77 -4.91
N ALA A 82 -9.20 7.08 -3.81
CA ALA A 82 -8.53 5.79 -3.76
C ALA A 82 -8.97 5.00 -2.53
N ILE A 83 -8.69 3.69 -2.52
CA ILE A 83 -8.91 2.83 -1.37
C ILE A 83 -7.57 2.30 -0.87
N SER A 84 -7.33 2.42 0.44
CA SER A 84 -6.19 1.82 1.12
C SER A 84 -6.62 0.48 1.73
N VAL A 85 -5.94 -0.61 1.38
CA VAL A 85 -6.21 -1.94 1.91
C VAL A 85 -5.00 -2.40 2.71
N LEU A 86 -5.18 -2.63 4.02
CA LEU A 86 -4.16 -3.25 4.86
C LEU A 86 -3.93 -4.69 4.41
N THR A 87 -2.67 -5.06 4.14
CA THR A 87 -2.29 -6.41 3.71
C THR A 87 -1.41 -7.14 4.73
N ASP A 88 -0.99 -6.46 5.79
CA ASP A 88 -0.28 -7.07 6.91
C ASP A 88 -1.24 -7.88 7.81
N TYR A 89 -0.96 -9.18 7.97
CA TYR A 89 -1.80 -10.05 8.79
C TYR A 89 -1.44 -10.00 10.29
N PRO A 90 -0.16 -10.14 10.69
CA PRO A 90 0.19 -10.27 12.10
C PRO A 90 -0.31 -9.11 12.97
N PHE A 91 -0.19 -7.88 12.48
CA PHE A 91 -0.44 -6.67 13.26
C PHE A 91 -1.74 -5.97 12.90
N PHE A 92 -2.24 -6.12 11.66
CA PHE A 92 -3.40 -5.37 11.17
C PHE A 92 -4.57 -6.27 10.75
N LYS A 93 -4.41 -7.59 10.76
CA LYS A 93 -5.41 -8.57 10.32
C LYS A 93 -5.89 -8.37 8.89
N GLY A 94 -5.03 -7.77 8.06
CA GLY A 94 -5.24 -7.61 6.63
C GLY A 94 -4.70 -8.79 5.82
N SER A 95 -4.98 -8.81 4.54
CA SER A 95 -4.44 -9.82 3.62
C SER A 95 -4.32 -9.32 2.19
N ILE A 96 -3.44 -9.93 1.43
CA ILE A 96 -3.34 -9.67 -0.02
C ILE A 96 -4.60 -10.16 -0.76
N ASP A 97 -5.31 -11.14 -0.22
CA ASP A 97 -6.56 -11.63 -0.80
C ASP A 97 -7.71 -10.64 -0.60
N ASP A 98 -7.70 -9.85 0.49
CA ASP A 98 -8.63 -8.71 0.65
C ASP A 98 -8.41 -7.68 -0.48
N LEU A 99 -7.15 -7.36 -0.80
CA LEU A 99 -6.83 -6.43 -1.88
C LEU A 99 -7.32 -6.95 -3.24
N LYS A 100 -7.11 -8.24 -3.53
CA LYS A 100 -7.63 -8.88 -4.75
C LYS A 100 -9.16 -8.78 -4.83
N ALA A 101 -9.84 -9.14 -3.74
CA ALA A 101 -11.30 -9.08 -3.68
C ALA A 101 -11.83 -7.65 -3.87
N VAL A 102 -11.19 -6.66 -3.28
CA VAL A 102 -11.52 -5.24 -3.48
C VAL A 102 -11.31 -4.85 -4.94
N ARG A 103 -10.22 -5.28 -5.59
CA ARG A 103 -9.95 -4.96 -7.00
C ARG A 103 -11.04 -5.45 -7.94
N GLU A 104 -11.69 -6.57 -7.64
CA GLU A 104 -12.76 -7.12 -8.48
C GLU A 104 -14.02 -6.21 -8.53
N VAL A 105 -14.21 -5.33 -7.55
CA VAL A 105 -15.47 -4.59 -7.38
C VAL A 105 -15.35 -3.07 -7.57
N VAL A 106 -14.14 -2.50 -7.59
CA VAL A 106 -13.94 -1.05 -7.74
C VAL A 106 -13.09 -0.70 -8.96
N ASP A 107 -13.28 0.51 -9.54
CA ASP A 107 -12.52 1.03 -10.68
C ASP A 107 -11.62 2.21 -10.32
N ILE A 108 -11.50 2.54 -9.03
CA ILE A 108 -10.61 3.58 -8.50
C ILE A 108 -9.26 2.97 -8.06
N PRO A 109 -8.18 3.76 -7.95
CA PRO A 109 -6.88 3.27 -7.49
C PRO A 109 -6.94 2.58 -6.14
N ILE A 110 -6.13 1.53 -5.97
CA ILE A 110 -5.97 0.81 -4.70
C ILE A 110 -4.53 0.94 -4.23
N LEU A 111 -4.37 1.40 -2.99
CA LEU A 111 -3.11 1.40 -2.25
C LEU A 111 -2.96 0.07 -1.49
N CYS A 112 -1.89 -0.66 -1.80
CA CYS A 112 -1.42 -1.75 -0.95
C CYS A 112 -0.73 -1.15 0.28
N LYS A 113 -1.42 -1.17 1.42
CA LYS A 113 -0.91 -0.65 2.69
C LYS A 113 -0.18 -1.76 3.45
N ASP A 114 1.11 -1.84 3.23
CA ASP A 114 2.00 -2.85 3.82
C ASP A 114 3.37 -2.23 4.17
N PHE A 115 4.20 -2.96 4.89
CA PHE A 115 5.59 -2.61 5.19
C PHE A 115 6.50 -3.25 4.12
N ILE A 116 6.73 -2.53 3.05
CA ILE A 116 7.50 -3.04 1.90
C ILE A 116 8.99 -2.83 2.16
N ILE A 117 9.72 -3.95 2.14
CA ILE A 117 11.18 -4.02 2.34
C ILE A 117 11.90 -4.78 1.21
N ASP A 118 11.16 -5.37 0.29
CA ASP A 118 11.72 -6.14 -0.82
C ASP A 118 10.87 -6.04 -2.09
N LYS A 119 11.50 -6.16 -3.27
CA LYS A 119 10.85 -6.14 -4.59
C LYS A 119 9.77 -7.21 -4.75
N VAL A 120 9.95 -8.36 -4.16
CA VAL A 120 8.99 -9.46 -4.23
C VAL A 120 7.61 -9.08 -3.68
N GLN A 121 7.57 -8.16 -2.69
CA GLN A 121 6.31 -7.65 -2.15
C GLN A 121 5.63 -6.70 -3.17
N ILE A 122 6.42 -5.91 -3.92
CA ILE A 122 5.93 -5.04 -4.99
C ILE A 122 5.31 -5.88 -6.11
N ASP A 123 5.99 -6.96 -6.52
CA ASP A 123 5.47 -7.90 -7.53
C ASP A 123 4.16 -8.53 -7.09
N ARG A 124 4.08 -8.98 -5.83
CA ARG A 124 2.86 -9.54 -5.24
C ARG A 124 1.72 -8.51 -5.20
N ALA A 125 2.01 -7.28 -4.76
CA ALA A 125 1.02 -6.20 -4.70
C ALA A 125 0.47 -5.87 -6.10
N LYS A 126 1.35 -5.73 -7.10
CA LYS A 126 0.98 -5.50 -8.49
C LYS A 126 0.11 -6.62 -9.04
N ALA A 127 0.52 -7.88 -8.83
CA ALA A 127 -0.23 -9.04 -9.28
C ALA A 127 -1.62 -9.14 -8.63
N ALA A 128 -1.75 -8.67 -7.39
CA ALA A 128 -3.03 -8.57 -6.68
C ALA A 128 -3.92 -7.42 -7.16
N GLY A 129 -3.40 -6.50 -7.99
CA GLY A 129 -4.16 -5.39 -8.58
C GLY A 129 -4.00 -4.05 -7.87
N ALA A 130 -2.96 -3.88 -7.04
CA ALA A 130 -2.57 -2.58 -6.50
C ALA A 130 -2.14 -1.63 -7.63
N ASN A 131 -2.39 -0.34 -7.45
CA ASN A 131 -1.96 0.74 -8.32
C ASN A 131 -0.97 1.66 -7.62
N ILE A 132 -1.04 1.68 -6.29
CA ILE A 132 -0.20 2.47 -5.41
C ILE A 132 0.39 1.52 -4.38
N ILE A 133 1.65 1.73 -4.04
CA ILE A 133 2.31 1.08 -2.90
C ILE A 133 2.75 2.11 -1.87
N LEU A 134 2.99 1.64 -0.65
CA LEU A 134 3.53 2.44 0.44
C LEU A 134 5.02 2.16 0.61
N LEU A 135 5.85 3.21 0.65
CA LEU A 135 7.22 3.14 1.16
C LEU A 135 7.34 4.03 2.40
N ILE A 136 7.77 3.44 3.51
CA ILE A 136 7.92 4.12 4.80
C ILE A 136 9.38 4.48 4.99
N ALA A 137 9.73 5.76 4.97
CA ALA A 137 11.11 6.22 5.07
C ALA A 137 11.81 5.74 6.35
N ALA A 138 11.09 5.67 7.47
CA ALA A 138 11.61 5.18 8.74
C ALA A 138 11.93 3.66 8.75
N ALA A 139 11.42 2.90 7.79
CA ALA A 139 11.63 1.46 7.67
C ALA A 139 12.79 1.07 6.75
N LEU A 140 13.36 2.02 6.01
CA LEU A 140 14.31 1.78 4.92
C LEU A 140 15.51 2.72 5.04
N ASP A 141 16.71 2.22 4.74
CA ASP A 141 17.85 3.07 4.44
C ASP A 141 17.72 3.74 3.06
N ASP A 142 18.57 4.72 2.78
CA ASP A 142 18.50 5.51 1.54
C ASP A 142 18.67 4.66 0.28
N THR A 143 19.56 3.68 0.33
CA THR A 143 19.83 2.79 -0.80
C THR A 143 18.61 1.94 -1.11
N LYS A 144 18.01 1.36 -0.08
CA LYS A 144 16.85 0.48 -0.21
C LYS A 144 15.59 1.26 -0.58
N LEU A 145 15.41 2.45 0.01
CA LEU A 145 14.30 3.34 -0.30
C LEU A 145 14.33 3.73 -1.79
N LYS A 146 15.51 4.14 -2.29
CA LYS A 146 15.69 4.47 -3.72
C LYS A 146 15.46 3.26 -4.61
N GLU A 147 16.07 2.12 -4.29
CA GLU A 147 15.92 0.87 -5.07
C GLU A 147 14.44 0.47 -5.23
N LEU A 148 13.69 0.47 -4.13
CA LEU A 148 12.28 0.07 -4.16
C LEU A 148 11.39 1.11 -4.84
N TYR A 149 11.70 2.40 -4.69
CA TYR A 149 11.01 3.47 -5.38
C TYR A 149 11.16 3.35 -6.90
N GLU A 150 12.41 3.24 -7.39
CA GLU A 150 12.70 3.09 -8.82
C GLU A 150 12.05 1.81 -9.37
N TYR A 151 12.16 0.69 -8.66
CA TYR A 151 11.53 -0.56 -9.06
C TYR A 151 10.00 -0.47 -9.15
N ALA A 152 9.35 0.19 -8.19
CA ALA A 152 7.90 0.40 -8.25
C ALA A 152 7.50 1.24 -9.48
N LYS A 153 8.27 2.27 -9.81
CA LYS A 153 8.05 3.09 -11.02
C LYS A 153 8.25 2.28 -12.31
N GLU A 154 9.26 1.42 -12.38
CA GLU A 154 9.46 0.47 -13.49
C GLU A 154 8.26 -0.47 -13.65
N GLN A 155 7.68 -0.89 -12.51
CA GLN A 155 6.46 -1.68 -12.49
C GLN A 155 5.18 -0.89 -12.81
N GLN A 156 5.29 0.42 -13.13
CA GLN A 156 4.16 1.32 -13.41
C GLN A 156 3.20 1.49 -12.22
N LEU A 157 3.73 1.43 -11.00
CA LEU A 157 2.99 1.74 -9.78
C LEU A 157 3.25 3.18 -9.35
N GLU A 158 2.25 3.81 -8.77
CA GLU A 158 2.42 5.03 -7.99
C GLU A 158 2.98 4.68 -6.61
N VAL A 159 3.75 5.60 -6.03
CA VAL A 159 4.36 5.39 -4.72
C VAL A 159 3.91 6.50 -3.78
N LEU A 160 3.28 6.10 -2.67
CA LEU A 160 3.06 6.97 -1.52
C LEU A 160 4.26 6.82 -0.57
N CYS A 161 5.02 7.89 -0.37
CA CYS A 161 6.12 7.92 0.57
C CYS A 161 5.63 8.45 1.93
N GLU A 162 5.71 7.60 2.97
CA GLU A 162 5.34 7.98 4.33
C GLU A 162 6.56 8.52 5.08
N VAL A 163 6.41 9.72 5.66
CA VAL A 163 7.44 10.41 6.45
C VAL A 163 6.85 10.89 7.78
N HIS A 164 7.68 10.95 8.82
CA HIS A 164 7.25 11.34 10.17
C HIS A 164 8.03 12.53 10.76
N ASP A 165 9.12 12.92 10.11
CA ASP A 165 9.99 14.03 10.53
C ASP A 165 10.63 14.71 9.31
N GLU A 166 11.34 15.81 9.58
CA GLU A 166 11.99 16.62 8.54
C GLU A 166 13.15 15.87 7.87
N GLU A 167 13.91 15.07 8.61
CA GLU A 167 15.03 14.27 8.07
C GLU A 167 14.51 13.23 7.07
N ALA A 168 13.45 12.50 7.43
CA ALA A 168 12.80 11.57 6.53
C ALA A 168 12.22 12.27 5.28
N MET A 169 11.67 13.48 5.45
CA MET A 169 11.17 14.29 4.33
C MET A 169 12.31 14.67 3.37
N GLU A 170 13.44 15.18 3.88
CA GLU A 170 14.60 15.53 3.05
C GLU A 170 15.11 14.34 2.24
N ARG A 171 15.23 13.17 2.87
CA ARG A 171 15.62 11.92 2.22
C ARG A 171 14.65 11.56 1.08
N VAL A 172 13.36 11.59 1.33
CA VAL A 172 12.32 11.25 0.36
C VAL A 172 12.29 12.25 -0.80
N LEU A 173 12.46 13.55 -0.55
CA LEU A 173 12.46 14.58 -1.60
C LEU A 173 13.57 14.41 -2.64
N THR A 174 14.68 13.72 -2.31
CA THR A 174 15.74 13.39 -3.28
C THR A 174 15.23 12.50 -4.42
N LEU A 175 14.19 11.71 -4.17
CA LEU A 175 13.56 10.82 -5.15
C LEU A 175 12.56 11.56 -6.05
N LYS A 176 12.22 12.81 -5.73
CA LYS A 176 11.17 13.60 -6.40
C LYS A 176 9.83 12.85 -6.46
N PRO A 177 9.30 12.39 -5.32
CA PRO A 177 8.08 11.62 -5.29
C PRO A 177 6.89 12.46 -5.74
N GLU A 178 5.88 11.80 -6.30
CA GLU A 178 4.64 12.44 -6.72
C GLU A 178 3.65 12.57 -5.55
N ILE A 179 3.79 11.71 -4.51
CA ILE A 179 2.87 11.64 -3.37
C ILE A 179 3.68 11.43 -2.09
N VAL A 180 3.50 12.30 -1.12
CA VAL A 180 4.11 12.22 0.22
C VAL A 180 3.01 12.36 1.26
#